data_01b60ab5196daa47c0bacd18958b732a
#
_entry.id   01b60ab5196daa47c0bacd18958b732a
#
_cell.length_a   1.000
_cell.length_b   1.000
_cell.length_c   1.000
_cell.angle_alpha   90.00
_cell.angle_beta   90.00
_cell.angle_gamma   90.00
#
_symmetry.space_group_name_H-M   'P 1'
#
loop_
_entity.id
_entity.type
_entity.pdbx_description
1 polymer ?
#
loop_
_entity_poly.entity_id
_entity_poly.type
_entity_poly.pdbx_seq_one_letter_code
_entity_poly.pdbx_strand_id
1 'polypeptide(L)'
;MIYLDNCATTKPDPEVVHAMMKALTDDFANPSSLHSFGLKVEKEIDAARKNVASLIGAQADEIYFTSGGTESNNIAVHGAILKNKRKGKKIITSAIEHASIDDQFKHYKELGYDVCYLDVDETGAVDIEKFKEEVNDDTILISLIYVHNELGTVNKVKELFEIAKAKNKNILCHVDGVQAVGKIPVNVKDLGCDTLSFSSHKIYGPKGMGALYKRRDLNIESLVIGGGQEKGLRSGTENVPGILGFGKACELTKRDLEKRLSHAKEIKAYLLKKLEENLEDYKINTPENSTDFIVSLSILDIRAEVLLHYLEGDEIYISTASACTSNGTHKSTTLKAIGLSDKYSEGTIRICTSKDTTKEDIDIFVEKLLKYVNEIRKIMR
;
A
#
# COMPACT_ATOMS: atom_id res chain seq x y z
N MET A 1 18.04 8.76 16.13
CA MET A 1 16.65 8.51 15.63
C MET A 1 16.68 7.31 14.71
N ILE A 2 15.92 6.26 15.05
CA ILE A 2 15.75 5.02 14.26
C ILE A 2 14.30 4.94 13.80
N TYR A 3 14.06 5.00 12.50
CA TYR A 3 12.71 5.03 11.95
C TYR A 3 12.36 3.69 11.28
N LEU A 4 11.57 2.88 11.98
CA LEU A 4 11.11 1.55 11.57
C LEU A 4 9.59 1.50 11.29
N ASP A 5 8.99 2.62 10.91
CA ASP A 5 7.59 2.74 10.50
C ASP A 5 7.42 3.18 9.03
N ASN A 6 8.30 2.68 8.16
CA ASN A 6 8.31 3.05 6.74
C ASN A 6 7.07 2.58 5.96
N CYS A 7 6.21 1.75 6.55
CA CYS A 7 4.92 1.39 5.97
C CYS A 7 3.85 2.46 6.20
N ALA A 8 3.98 3.28 7.23
CA ALA A 8 3.11 4.45 7.41
C ALA A 8 3.48 5.57 6.43
N THR A 9 4.75 5.91 6.33
CA THR A 9 5.29 6.87 5.34
C THR A 9 6.81 6.73 5.25
N THR A 10 7.41 7.13 4.13
CA THR A 10 8.87 7.19 4.00
C THR A 10 9.37 8.63 3.96
N LYS A 11 10.63 8.85 4.34
CA LYS A 11 11.30 10.14 4.17
C LYS A 11 11.54 10.39 2.67
N PRO A 12 11.15 11.54 2.11
CA PRO A 12 11.45 11.85 0.72
C PRO A 12 12.95 11.81 0.43
N ASP A 13 13.29 11.26 -0.74
CA ASP A 13 14.67 11.24 -1.21
C ASP A 13 15.16 12.68 -1.51
N PRO A 14 16.43 13.03 -1.24
CA PRO A 14 16.96 14.36 -1.55
C PRO A 14 16.80 14.78 -3.01
N GLU A 15 16.96 13.86 -3.98
CA GLU A 15 16.74 14.15 -5.40
C GLU A 15 15.25 14.46 -5.69
N VAL A 16 14.33 13.82 -4.97
CA VAL A 16 12.88 14.12 -5.04
C VAL A 16 12.59 15.53 -4.52
N VAL A 17 13.17 15.88 -3.36
CA VAL A 17 13.00 17.23 -2.78
C VAL A 17 13.52 18.29 -3.75
N HIS A 18 14.71 18.05 -4.37
CA HIS A 18 15.28 18.97 -5.36
C HIS A 18 14.37 19.16 -6.58
N ALA A 19 13.80 18.07 -7.12
CA ALA A 19 12.86 18.15 -8.24
C ALA A 19 11.59 18.96 -7.89
N MET A 20 11.06 18.79 -6.67
CA MET A 20 9.93 19.56 -6.18
C MET A 20 10.26 21.05 -6.01
N MET A 21 11.43 21.37 -5.45
CA MET A 21 11.87 22.76 -5.27
C MET A 21 12.00 23.47 -6.61
N LYS A 22 12.61 22.83 -7.61
CA LYS A 22 12.70 23.37 -8.98
C LYS A 22 11.31 23.69 -9.56
N ALA A 23 10.33 22.80 -9.35
CA ALA A 23 8.97 23.02 -9.81
C ALA A 23 8.25 24.18 -9.08
N LEU A 24 8.63 24.46 -7.84
CA LEU A 24 8.07 25.58 -7.05
C LEU A 24 8.71 26.94 -7.40
N THR A 25 9.97 26.95 -7.81
CA THR A 25 10.74 28.19 -8.04
C THR A 25 10.84 28.55 -9.52
N ASP A 26 11.21 27.60 -10.37
CA ASP A 26 11.57 27.83 -11.76
C ASP A 26 10.49 27.41 -12.76
N ASP A 27 9.78 26.31 -12.48
CA ASP A 27 8.83 25.68 -13.41
C ASP A 27 7.38 25.74 -12.88
N PHE A 28 6.99 26.90 -12.36
CA PHE A 28 5.71 27.14 -11.65
C PHE A 28 4.51 27.45 -12.56
N ALA A 29 4.69 27.47 -13.88
CA ALA A 29 3.60 27.81 -14.79
C ALA A 29 2.47 26.77 -14.76
N ASN A 30 1.25 27.22 -15.03
CA ASN A 30 0.14 26.30 -15.23
C ASN A 30 0.36 25.50 -16.52
N PRO A 31 0.39 24.14 -16.49
CA PRO A 31 0.63 23.31 -17.68
C PRO A 31 -0.46 23.48 -18.76
N SER A 32 -1.67 23.90 -18.38
CA SER A 32 -2.76 24.17 -19.35
C SER A 32 -2.63 25.52 -20.08
N SER A 33 -1.62 26.35 -19.76
CA SER A 33 -1.41 27.64 -20.43
C SER A 33 -0.83 27.47 -21.82
N LEU A 34 -1.36 28.22 -22.82
CA LEU A 34 -0.97 28.11 -24.23
C LEU A 34 0.39 28.74 -24.57
N HIS A 35 1.02 29.47 -23.64
CA HIS A 35 2.35 30.06 -23.86
C HIS A 35 3.48 29.03 -23.64
N SER A 36 4.67 29.31 -24.12
CA SER A 36 5.83 28.41 -24.11
C SER A 36 6.23 27.91 -22.70
N PHE A 37 5.98 28.71 -21.68
CA PHE A 37 6.30 28.32 -20.30
C PHE A 37 5.32 27.23 -19.78
N GLY A 38 4.01 27.33 -20.09
CA GLY A 38 3.06 26.26 -19.80
C GLY A 38 3.42 24.95 -20.52
N LEU A 39 3.73 25.03 -21.82
CA LEU A 39 4.16 23.88 -22.62
C LEU A 39 5.44 23.21 -22.07
N LYS A 40 6.37 23.99 -21.51
CA LYS A 40 7.57 23.44 -20.83
C LYS A 40 7.15 22.57 -19.65
N VAL A 41 6.29 23.08 -18.78
CA VAL A 41 5.81 22.35 -17.59
C VAL A 41 4.99 21.10 -17.95
N GLU A 42 4.14 21.18 -18.97
CA GLU A 42 3.40 20.06 -19.52
C GLU A 42 4.34 18.91 -19.93
N LYS A 43 5.44 19.22 -20.65
CA LYS A 43 6.46 18.23 -21.03
C LYS A 43 7.17 17.59 -19.83
N GLU A 44 7.39 18.33 -18.74
CA GLU A 44 7.96 17.77 -17.51
C GLU A 44 6.98 16.83 -16.80
N ILE A 45 5.68 17.17 -16.78
CA ILE A 45 4.62 16.27 -16.30
C ILE A 45 4.57 14.99 -17.13
N ASP A 46 4.67 15.08 -18.45
CA ASP A 46 4.69 13.91 -19.33
C ASP A 46 5.92 13.02 -19.08
N ALA A 47 7.07 13.61 -18.83
CA ALA A 47 8.27 12.85 -18.45
C ALA A 47 8.09 12.14 -17.10
N ALA A 48 7.54 12.84 -16.10
CA ALA A 48 7.20 12.25 -14.80
C ALA A 48 6.20 11.08 -14.94
N ARG A 49 5.16 11.25 -15.77
CA ARG A 49 4.17 10.22 -16.06
C ARG A 49 4.79 8.97 -16.71
N LYS A 50 5.76 9.16 -17.60
CA LYS A 50 6.53 8.04 -18.20
C LYS A 50 7.33 7.28 -17.15
N ASN A 51 7.95 7.98 -16.20
CA ASN A 51 8.69 7.34 -15.09
C ASN A 51 7.76 6.52 -14.19
N VAL A 52 6.58 7.07 -13.85
CA VAL A 52 5.55 6.37 -13.08
C VAL A 52 5.07 5.12 -13.81
N ALA A 53 4.72 5.22 -15.09
CA ALA A 53 4.31 4.09 -15.92
C ALA A 53 5.39 3.01 -16.00
N SER A 54 6.62 3.44 -16.22
CA SER A 54 7.79 2.55 -16.40
C SER A 54 8.09 1.69 -15.16
N LEU A 55 7.78 2.18 -13.95
CA LEU A 55 7.99 1.44 -12.69
C LEU A 55 7.08 0.20 -12.60
N ILE A 56 5.88 0.25 -13.17
CA ILE A 56 4.88 -0.81 -13.07
C ILE A 56 4.61 -1.53 -14.41
N GLY A 57 5.42 -1.30 -15.44
CA GLY A 57 5.27 -1.92 -16.76
C GLY A 57 4.06 -1.41 -17.58
N ALA A 58 3.52 -0.24 -17.25
CA ALA A 58 2.40 0.41 -17.95
C ALA A 58 2.87 1.34 -19.07
N GLN A 59 1.90 1.86 -19.86
CA GLN A 59 2.11 2.98 -20.77
C GLN A 59 1.75 4.31 -20.08
N ALA A 60 2.36 5.41 -20.52
CA ALA A 60 2.12 6.73 -19.91
C ALA A 60 0.66 7.17 -19.99
N ASP A 61 -0.05 6.82 -21.06
CA ASP A 61 -1.46 7.17 -21.26
C ASP A 61 -2.44 6.35 -20.39
N GLU A 62 -1.94 5.33 -19.66
CA GLU A 62 -2.67 4.52 -18.70
C GLU A 62 -2.53 5.02 -17.25
N ILE A 63 -1.70 6.04 -17.01
CA ILE A 63 -1.45 6.62 -15.70
C ILE A 63 -2.27 7.89 -15.49
N TYR A 64 -2.90 7.99 -14.31
CA TYR A 64 -3.68 9.15 -13.85
C TYR A 64 -3.18 9.57 -12.48
N PHE A 65 -2.78 10.84 -12.34
CA PHE A 65 -2.33 11.37 -11.06
C PHE A 65 -3.49 11.66 -10.12
N THR A 66 -3.29 11.35 -8.85
CA THR A 66 -4.25 11.52 -7.77
C THR A 66 -3.55 12.10 -6.54
N SER A 67 -4.29 12.37 -5.48
CA SER A 67 -3.73 12.85 -4.20
C SER A 67 -3.12 11.75 -3.35
N GLY A 68 -3.32 10.46 -3.69
CA GLY A 68 -2.80 9.33 -2.91
C GLY A 68 -3.50 8.02 -3.25
N GLY A 69 -3.11 6.95 -2.54
CA GLY A 69 -3.70 5.62 -2.70
C GLY A 69 -5.21 5.62 -2.44
N THR A 70 -5.67 6.34 -1.42
CA THR A 70 -7.10 6.42 -1.07
C THR A 70 -7.94 7.02 -2.22
N GLU A 71 -7.52 8.14 -2.81
CA GLU A 71 -8.24 8.71 -3.97
C GLU A 71 -8.19 7.77 -5.17
N SER A 72 -7.04 7.13 -5.43
CA SER A 72 -6.89 6.15 -6.50
C SER A 72 -7.84 4.96 -6.33
N ASN A 73 -7.91 4.39 -5.12
CA ASN A 73 -8.81 3.29 -4.79
C ASN A 73 -10.29 3.72 -4.95
N ASN A 74 -10.64 4.93 -4.52
CA ASN A 74 -12.00 5.47 -4.67
C ASN A 74 -12.37 5.63 -6.14
N ILE A 75 -11.52 6.23 -6.96
CA ILE A 75 -11.78 6.37 -8.41
C ILE A 75 -11.93 5.01 -9.08
N ALA A 76 -11.08 4.03 -8.73
CA ALA A 76 -11.14 2.70 -9.31
C ALA A 76 -12.44 1.97 -8.92
N VAL A 77 -12.75 1.87 -7.64
CA VAL A 77 -13.89 1.10 -7.12
C VAL A 77 -15.22 1.77 -7.46
N HIS A 78 -15.41 3.04 -7.08
CA HIS A 78 -16.63 3.79 -7.40
C HIS A 78 -16.85 3.90 -8.90
N GLY A 79 -15.80 4.28 -9.65
CA GLY A 79 -15.89 4.45 -11.10
C GLY A 79 -16.26 3.14 -11.80
N ALA A 80 -15.75 2.00 -11.32
CA ALA A 80 -16.07 0.67 -11.83
C ALA A 80 -17.53 0.29 -11.55
N ILE A 81 -17.97 0.46 -10.30
CA ILE A 81 -19.32 0.08 -9.86
C ILE A 81 -20.36 0.94 -10.57
N LEU A 82 -20.20 2.27 -10.61
CA LEU A 82 -21.14 3.17 -11.27
C LEU A 82 -21.27 2.86 -12.76
N LYS A 83 -20.17 2.51 -13.43
CA LYS A 83 -20.18 2.14 -14.86
C LYS A 83 -20.88 0.81 -15.12
N ASN A 84 -20.75 -0.13 -14.21
CA ASN A 84 -21.25 -1.50 -14.39
C ASN A 84 -22.57 -1.79 -13.62
N LYS A 85 -23.18 -0.81 -12.99
CA LYS A 85 -24.39 -0.97 -12.13
C LYS A 85 -25.61 -1.67 -12.79
N ARG A 86 -25.62 -1.76 -14.13
CA ARG A 86 -26.67 -2.47 -14.89
C ARG A 86 -26.27 -3.88 -15.28
N LYS A 87 -25.02 -4.30 -15.05
CA LYS A 87 -24.49 -5.59 -15.48
C LYS A 87 -24.50 -6.64 -14.37
N GLY A 88 -24.55 -6.20 -13.12
CA GLY A 88 -24.56 -7.06 -11.96
C GLY A 88 -24.49 -6.25 -10.67
N LYS A 89 -24.60 -6.94 -9.53
CA LYS A 89 -24.55 -6.33 -8.19
C LYS A 89 -23.52 -6.96 -7.24
N LYS A 90 -22.86 -8.05 -7.65
CA LYS A 90 -21.86 -8.70 -6.80
C LYS A 90 -20.51 -8.04 -6.95
N ILE A 91 -19.89 -7.69 -5.78
CA ILE A 91 -18.55 -7.18 -5.66
C ILE A 91 -17.78 -7.99 -4.62
N ILE A 92 -16.52 -8.32 -4.92
CA ILE A 92 -15.72 -9.24 -4.09
C ILE A 92 -14.45 -8.52 -3.64
N THR A 93 -14.12 -8.68 -2.36
CA THR A 93 -12.87 -8.19 -1.74
C THR A 93 -12.39 -9.16 -0.67
N SER A 94 -11.25 -8.89 -0.02
CA SER A 94 -10.77 -9.72 1.09
C SER A 94 -11.15 -9.14 2.45
N ALA A 95 -11.13 -9.98 3.49
CA ALA A 95 -11.41 -9.57 4.88
C ALA A 95 -10.28 -8.72 5.51
N ILE A 96 -9.18 -8.53 4.79
CA ILE A 96 -7.98 -7.83 5.29
C ILE A 96 -7.59 -6.62 4.44
N GLU A 97 -8.51 -6.02 3.73
CA GLU A 97 -8.23 -4.82 2.93
C GLU A 97 -7.89 -3.60 3.78
N HIS A 98 -7.18 -2.67 3.17
CA HIS A 98 -6.99 -1.34 3.76
C HIS A 98 -8.34 -0.60 3.85
N ALA A 99 -8.53 0.26 4.86
CA ALA A 99 -9.76 1.03 5.08
C ALA A 99 -10.25 1.78 3.83
N SER A 100 -9.35 2.23 2.94
CA SER A 100 -9.72 2.89 1.68
C SER A 100 -10.45 1.99 0.67
N ILE A 101 -10.44 0.67 0.87
CA ILE A 101 -11.24 -0.32 0.12
C ILE A 101 -12.40 -0.80 1.00
N ASP A 102 -12.12 -1.27 2.21
CA ASP A 102 -13.10 -1.86 3.12
C ASP A 102 -14.30 -0.94 3.37
N ASP A 103 -14.07 0.34 3.66
CA ASP A 103 -15.16 1.29 3.92
C ASP A 103 -16.02 1.59 2.67
N GLN A 104 -15.42 1.52 1.46
CA GLN A 104 -16.20 1.61 0.23
C GLN A 104 -17.10 0.37 0.05
N PHE A 105 -16.59 -0.82 0.32
CA PHE A 105 -17.38 -2.06 0.21
C PHE A 105 -18.52 -2.09 1.24
N LYS A 106 -18.29 -1.63 2.48
CA LYS A 106 -19.34 -1.42 3.48
C LYS A 106 -20.41 -0.46 2.96
N HIS A 107 -20.01 0.69 2.41
CA HIS A 107 -20.94 1.66 1.83
C HIS A 107 -21.79 1.04 0.71
N TYR A 108 -21.19 0.27 -0.21
CA TYR A 108 -21.96 -0.38 -1.26
C TYR A 108 -22.88 -1.50 -0.74
N LYS A 109 -22.51 -2.18 0.33
CA LYS A 109 -23.38 -3.13 1.03
C LYS A 109 -24.66 -2.44 1.55
N GLU A 110 -24.52 -1.25 2.15
CA GLU A 110 -25.65 -0.43 2.58
C GLU A 110 -26.55 0.03 1.41
N LEU A 111 -25.96 0.21 0.21
CA LEU A 111 -26.68 0.53 -1.02
C LEU A 111 -27.31 -0.70 -1.70
N GLY A 112 -27.26 -1.89 -1.08
CA GLY A 112 -27.90 -3.11 -1.56
C GLY A 112 -27.12 -3.88 -2.63
N TYR A 113 -25.80 -3.72 -2.70
CA TYR A 113 -24.93 -4.60 -3.46
C TYR A 113 -24.66 -5.91 -2.70
N ASP A 114 -24.48 -7.00 -3.44
CA ASP A 114 -24.01 -8.26 -2.90
C ASP A 114 -22.48 -8.18 -2.68
N VAL A 115 -22.08 -7.96 -1.42
CA VAL A 115 -20.68 -7.79 -1.03
C VAL A 115 -20.15 -9.06 -0.41
N CYS A 116 -19.21 -9.70 -1.10
CA CYS A 116 -18.48 -10.86 -0.61
C CYS A 116 -17.11 -10.43 -0.05
N TYR A 117 -16.89 -10.73 1.22
CA TYR A 117 -15.59 -10.65 1.88
C TYR A 117 -14.98 -12.05 1.94
N LEU A 118 -13.90 -12.26 1.19
CA LEU A 118 -13.17 -13.52 1.18
C LEU A 118 -12.40 -13.68 2.49
N ASP A 119 -12.59 -14.82 3.13
CA ASP A 119 -11.76 -15.21 4.26
C ASP A 119 -10.31 -15.40 3.81
N VAL A 120 -9.41 -15.28 4.77
CA VAL A 120 -7.99 -15.53 4.59
C VAL A 120 -7.52 -16.62 5.55
N ASP A 121 -6.44 -17.28 5.20
CA ASP A 121 -5.77 -18.24 6.07
C ASP A 121 -4.91 -17.54 7.15
N GLU A 122 -4.21 -18.31 7.96
CA GLU A 122 -3.31 -17.82 9.02
C GLU A 122 -2.14 -16.97 8.51
N THR A 123 -1.82 -17.05 7.20
CA THR A 123 -0.79 -16.25 6.53
C THR A 123 -1.34 -14.93 5.97
N GLY A 124 -2.65 -14.74 6.01
CA GLY A 124 -3.34 -13.63 5.37
C GLY A 124 -3.52 -13.81 3.85
N ALA A 125 -3.36 -15.02 3.33
CA ALA A 125 -3.61 -15.31 1.93
C ALA A 125 -5.09 -15.69 1.70
N VAL A 126 -5.65 -15.19 0.58
CA VAL A 126 -7.03 -15.52 0.17
C VAL A 126 -7.13 -17.00 -0.22
N ASP A 127 -8.18 -17.68 0.26
CA ASP A 127 -8.50 -19.05 -0.10
C ASP A 127 -9.00 -19.11 -1.56
N ILE A 128 -8.21 -19.78 -2.41
CA ILE A 128 -8.47 -19.87 -3.86
C ILE A 128 -9.73 -20.69 -4.15
N GLU A 129 -10.01 -21.75 -3.39
CA GLU A 129 -11.19 -22.58 -3.66
C GLU A 129 -12.48 -21.85 -3.28
N LYS A 130 -12.53 -21.20 -2.14
CA LYS A 130 -13.66 -20.31 -1.78
C LYS A 130 -13.81 -19.17 -2.79
N PHE A 131 -12.72 -18.58 -3.26
CA PHE A 131 -12.79 -17.56 -4.30
C PHE A 131 -13.45 -18.08 -5.58
N LYS A 132 -13.11 -19.29 -6.04
CA LYS A 132 -13.72 -19.91 -7.22
C LYS A 132 -15.24 -20.11 -7.08
N GLU A 133 -15.69 -20.45 -5.88
CA GLU A 133 -17.13 -20.63 -5.58
C GLU A 133 -17.89 -19.29 -5.63
N GLU A 134 -17.27 -18.24 -5.12
CA GLU A 134 -17.89 -16.91 -5.00
C GLU A 134 -17.99 -16.16 -6.31
N VAL A 135 -17.06 -16.34 -7.25
CA VAL A 135 -17.11 -15.65 -8.56
C VAL A 135 -18.23 -16.21 -9.41
N ASN A 136 -19.12 -15.35 -9.93
CA ASN A 136 -20.24 -15.73 -10.80
C ASN A 136 -20.55 -14.65 -11.84
N ASP A 137 -21.60 -14.85 -12.64
CA ASP A 137 -21.98 -13.95 -13.75
C ASP A 137 -22.47 -12.58 -13.26
N ASP A 138 -22.96 -12.46 -12.01
CA ASP A 138 -23.38 -11.20 -11.40
C ASP A 138 -22.19 -10.38 -10.83
N THR A 139 -20.99 -10.99 -10.79
CA THR A 139 -19.77 -10.33 -10.29
C THR A 139 -19.30 -9.26 -11.29
N ILE A 140 -19.24 -8.01 -10.83
CA ILE A 140 -18.80 -6.85 -11.63
C ILE A 140 -17.44 -6.28 -11.26
N LEU A 141 -16.99 -6.51 -10.01
CA LEU A 141 -15.72 -5.99 -9.49
C LEU A 141 -15.11 -6.99 -8.51
N ILE A 142 -13.80 -7.16 -8.63
CA ILE A 142 -12.95 -7.79 -7.62
C ILE A 142 -11.85 -6.79 -7.27
N SER A 143 -11.67 -6.49 -5.97
CA SER A 143 -10.63 -5.59 -5.47
C SER A 143 -9.81 -6.29 -4.40
N LEU A 144 -8.49 -6.41 -4.61
CA LEU A 144 -7.61 -7.15 -3.70
C LEU A 144 -6.33 -6.37 -3.40
N ILE A 145 -5.95 -6.36 -2.12
CA ILE A 145 -4.64 -5.87 -1.69
C ILE A 145 -3.55 -6.84 -2.16
N TYR A 146 -2.50 -6.30 -2.81
CA TYR A 146 -1.41 -7.13 -3.32
C TYR A 146 -0.38 -7.47 -2.26
N VAL A 147 0.09 -6.47 -1.51
CA VAL A 147 0.95 -6.66 -0.34
C VAL A 147 0.24 -6.10 0.88
N HIS A 148 0.03 -6.94 1.88
CA HIS A 148 -0.68 -6.53 3.09
C HIS A 148 0.17 -5.61 3.96
N ASN A 149 -0.39 -4.49 4.39
CA ASN A 149 0.34 -3.42 5.09
C ASN A 149 0.73 -3.74 6.55
N GLU A 150 0.15 -4.78 7.18
CA GLU A 150 0.48 -5.20 8.54
C GLU A 150 1.33 -6.47 8.54
N LEU A 151 0.95 -7.48 7.75
CA LEU A 151 1.61 -8.80 7.73
C LEU A 151 2.77 -8.88 6.73
N GLY A 152 2.73 -8.07 5.68
CA GLY A 152 3.67 -8.19 4.57
C GLY A 152 3.33 -9.28 3.56
N THR A 153 2.27 -10.05 3.77
CA THR A 153 1.81 -11.14 2.89
C THR A 153 1.68 -10.65 1.45
N VAL A 154 2.20 -11.42 0.50
CA VAL A 154 2.03 -11.19 -0.93
C VAL A 154 0.90 -12.08 -1.44
N ASN A 155 -0.24 -11.47 -1.79
CA ASN A 155 -1.40 -12.20 -2.30
C ASN A 155 -1.20 -12.65 -3.75
N LYS A 156 -1.78 -13.80 -4.11
CA LYS A 156 -1.70 -14.40 -5.45
C LYS A 156 -2.70 -13.75 -6.43
N VAL A 157 -2.69 -12.41 -6.50
CA VAL A 157 -3.69 -11.62 -7.28
C VAL A 157 -3.75 -12.02 -8.76
N LYS A 158 -2.62 -12.39 -9.36
CA LYS A 158 -2.57 -12.88 -10.74
C LYS A 158 -3.44 -14.13 -10.92
N GLU A 159 -3.22 -15.16 -10.11
CA GLU A 159 -3.95 -16.43 -10.16
C GLU A 159 -5.45 -16.21 -9.94
N LEU A 160 -5.81 -15.39 -8.96
CA LEU A 160 -7.20 -15.04 -8.66
C LEU A 160 -7.88 -14.32 -9.84
N PHE A 161 -7.18 -13.38 -10.50
CA PHE A 161 -7.73 -12.68 -11.65
C PHE A 161 -7.83 -13.56 -12.90
N GLU A 162 -6.89 -14.49 -13.12
CA GLU A 162 -7.00 -15.48 -14.19
C GLU A 162 -8.25 -16.36 -14.01
N ILE A 163 -8.52 -16.83 -12.81
CA ILE A 163 -9.73 -17.58 -12.45
C ILE A 163 -10.99 -16.74 -12.72
N ALA A 164 -11.02 -15.50 -12.25
CA ALA A 164 -12.14 -14.60 -12.42
C ALA A 164 -12.44 -14.31 -13.90
N LYS A 165 -11.39 -13.99 -14.68
CA LYS A 165 -11.51 -13.68 -16.10
C LYS A 165 -11.89 -14.90 -16.95
N ALA A 166 -11.49 -16.11 -16.54
CA ALA A 166 -11.92 -17.36 -17.17
C ALA A 166 -13.42 -17.60 -17.01
N LYS A 167 -13.99 -17.22 -15.86
CA LYS A 167 -15.43 -17.31 -15.59
C LYS A 167 -16.23 -16.21 -16.30
N ASN A 168 -15.80 -14.96 -16.16
CA ASN A 168 -16.42 -13.82 -16.81
C ASN A 168 -15.37 -12.74 -17.13
N LYS A 169 -14.98 -12.61 -18.38
CA LYS A 169 -13.98 -11.65 -18.86
C LYS A 169 -14.35 -10.16 -18.63
N ASN A 170 -15.61 -9.88 -18.32
CA ASN A 170 -16.11 -8.52 -18.06
C ASN A 170 -15.94 -8.07 -16.62
N ILE A 171 -15.59 -8.99 -15.69
CA ILE A 171 -15.29 -8.63 -14.30
C ILE A 171 -14.13 -7.64 -14.30
N LEU A 172 -14.27 -6.52 -13.59
CA LEU A 172 -13.19 -5.58 -13.38
C LEU A 172 -12.31 -6.06 -12.24
N CYS A 173 -10.99 -6.11 -12.47
CA CYS A 173 -10.00 -6.55 -11.48
C CYS A 173 -9.16 -5.34 -11.03
N HIS A 174 -9.30 -4.95 -9.77
CA HIS A 174 -8.55 -3.87 -9.13
C HIS A 174 -7.52 -4.40 -8.15
N VAL A 175 -6.34 -3.77 -8.14
CA VAL A 175 -5.25 -4.05 -7.19
C VAL A 175 -5.00 -2.82 -6.32
N ASP A 176 -5.12 -2.97 -5.00
CA ASP A 176 -4.43 -2.06 -4.10
C ASP A 176 -2.94 -2.43 -4.05
N GLY A 177 -2.12 -1.66 -4.79
CA GLY A 177 -0.67 -1.84 -4.91
C GLY A 177 0.14 -0.91 -4.01
N VAL A 178 -0.49 -0.20 -3.07
CA VAL A 178 0.15 0.84 -2.25
C VAL A 178 1.36 0.31 -1.48
N GLN A 179 1.31 -0.91 -0.97
CA GLN A 179 2.46 -1.53 -0.29
C GLN A 179 3.28 -2.43 -1.21
N ALA A 180 2.84 -2.72 -2.44
CA ALA A 180 3.54 -3.58 -3.37
C ALA A 180 4.60 -2.82 -4.19
N VAL A 181 4.19 -1.66 -4.76
CA VAL A 181 5.07 -0.87 -5.64
C VAL A 181 6.30 -0.41 -4.88
N GLY A 182 7.48 -0.77 -5.40
CA GLY A 182 8.78 -0.45 -4.81
C GLY A 182 9.25 -1.37 -3.66
N LYS A 183 8.43 -2.38 -3.28
CA LYS A 183 8.79 -3.39 -2.26
C LYS A 183 8.79 -4.82 -2.79
N ILE A 184 8.17 -5.03 -3.95
CA ILE A 184 8.28 -6.24 -4.78
C ILE A 184 8.27 -5.81 -6.25
N PRO A 185 8.69 -6.67 -7.20
CA PRO A 185 8.51 -6.41 -8.62
C PRO A 185 7.01 -6.36 -8.97
N VAL A 186 6.58 -5.31 -9.66
CA VAL A 186 5.18 -5.13 -10.09
C VAL A 186 5.15 -4.90 -11.60
N ASN A 187 4.35 -5.71 -12.31
CA ASN A 187 4.05 -5.52 -13.72
C ASN A 187 2.55 -5.71 -13.96
N VAL A 188 1.86 -4.63 -14.30
CA VAL A 188 0.40 -4.64 -14.47
C VAL A 188 -0.11 -5.58 -15.56
N LYS A 189 0.71 -5.83 -16.58
CA LYS A 189 0.37 -6.77 -17.66
C LYS A 189 0.43 -8.22 -17.18
N ASP A 190 1.46 -8.55 -16.39
CA ASP A 190 1.62 -9.89 -15.83
C ASP A 190 0.57 -10.19 -14.77
N LEU A 191 0.14 -9.17 -14.01
CA LEU A 191 -0.94 -9.28 -13.03
C LEU A 191 -2.32 -9.46 -13.67
N GLY A 192 -2.49 -9.02 -14.91
CA GLY A 192 -3.80 -9.08 -15.59
C GLY A 192 -4.87 -8.17 -14.97
N CYS A 193 -4.45 -7.16 -14.20
CA CYS A 193 -5.37 -6.23 -13.57
C CYS A 193 -5.86 -5.15 -14.54
N ASP A 194 -7.07 -4.67 -14.30
CA ASP A 194 -7.66 -3.56 -15.05
C ASP A 194 -7.30 -2.20 -14.48
N THR A 195 -7.12 -2.14 -13.16
CA THR A 195 -6.68 -0.95 -12.43
C THR A 195 -5.72 -1.33 -11.29
N LEU A 196 -4.78 -0.42 -10.98
CA LEU A 196 -3.86 -0.56 -9.83
C LEU A 196 -3.63 0.82 -9.20
N SER A 197 -3.77 0.89 -7.88
CA SER A 197 -3.54 2.10 -7.09
C SER A 197 -2.21 2.05 -6.36
N PHE A 198 -1.47 3.18 -6.30
CA PHE A 198 -0.29 3.30 -5.46
C PHE A 198 -0.02 4.74 -5.05
N SER A 199 0.88 4.92 -4.08
CA SER A 199 1.12 6.19 -3.42
C SER A 199 2.59 6.56 -3.40
N SER A 200 2.88 7.81 -3.69
CA SER A 200 4.24 8.35 -3.76
C SER A 200 5.02 8.24 -2.45
N HIS A 201 4.37 8.56 -1.33
CA HIS A 201 5.02 8.58 -0.01
C HIS A 201 5.40 7.20 0.54
N LYS A 202 5.04 6.11 -0.12
CA LYS A 202 5.48 4.75 0.23
C LYS A 202 6.77 4.33 -0.49
N ILE A 203 7.23 5.15 -1.44
CA ILE A 203 8.42 4.91 -2.26
C ILE A 203 9.40 6.09 -2.25
N TYR A 204 9.49 6.79 -1.11
CA TYR A 204 10.39 7.95 -0.89
C TYR A 204 10.04 9.19 -1.71
N GLY A 205 8.78 9.32 -2.12
CA GLY A 205 8.22 10.48 -2.78
C GLY A 205 7.40 11.38 -1.83
N PRO A 206 6.80 12.47 -2.36
CA PRO A 206 6.00 13.39 -1.55
C PRO A 206 4.70 12.78 -1.06
N LYS A 207 4.23 13.22 0.11
CA LYS A 207 2.85 13.04 0.57
C LYS A 207 1.90 13.84 -0.32
N GLY A 208 0.61 13.48 -0.36
CA GLY A 208 -0.38 14.19 -1.15
C GLY A 208 -0.30 13.89 -2.65
N MET A 209 0.38 12.81 -3.05
CA MET A 209 0.48 12.32 -4.42
C MET A 209 0.31 10.81 -4.50
N GLY A 210 -0.42 10.37 -5.52
CA GLY A 210 -0.58 8.99 -5.90
C GLY A 210 -0.83 8.84 -7.39
N ALA A 211 -0.99 7.61 -7.84
CA ALA A 211 -1.38 7.31 -9.20
C ALA A 211 -2.35 6.14 -9.26
N LEU A 212 -3.25 6.24 -10.22
CA LEU A 212 -4.09 5.16 -10.68
C LEU A 212 -3.59 4.70 -12.05
N TYR A 213 -3.17 3.45 -12.15
CA TYR A 213 -3.12 2.76 -13.43
C TYR A 213 -4.53 2.37 -13.82
N LYS A 214 -4.91 2.67 -15.04
CA LYS A 214 -6.16 2.24 -15.66
C LYS A 214 -5.85 1.74 -17.07
N ARG A 215 -6.16 0.46 -17.34
CA ARG A 215 -5.97 -0.12 -18.67
C ARG A 215 -6.63 0.76 -19.75
N ARG A 216 -5.95 0.95 -20.88
CA ARG A 216 -6.34 1.93 -21.92
C ARG A 216 -7.81 1.85 -22.33
N ASP A 217 -8.29 0.66 -22.59
CA ASP A 217 -9.65 0.44 -23.10
C ASP A 217 -10.73 0.36 -22.02
N LEU A 218 -10.32 0.47 -20.74
CA LEU A 218 -11.25 0.45 -19.64
C LEU A 218 -11.97 1.79 -19.52
N ASN A 219 -13.30 1.73 -19.43
CA ASN A 219 -14.14 2.89 -19.16
C ASN A 219 -14.72 2.79 -17.75
N ILE A 220 -14.40 3.76 -16.91
CA ILE A 220 -14.94 3.95 -15.55
C ILE A 220 -15.49 5.37 -15.41
N GLU A 221 -16.42 5.59 -14.48
CA GLU A 221 -16.98 6.91 -14.26
C GLU A 221 -15.98 7.80 -13.49
N SER A 222 -15.95 9.10 -13.83
CA SER A 222 -15.17 10.09 -13.09
C SER A 222 -15.90 10.50 -11.80
N LEU A 223 -15.15 10.64 -10.71
CA LEU A 223 -15.67 11.17 -9.43
C LEU A 223 -15.37 12.65 -9.23
N VAL A 224 -14.30 13.15 -9.86
CA VAL A 224 -13.86 14.55 -9.73
C VAL A 224 -14.11 15.26 -11.04
N ILE A 225 -15.29 15.82 -11.18
CA ILE A 225 -15.77 16.49 -12.40
C ILE A 225 -15.31 17.94 -12.40
N GLY A 226 -14.82 18.45 -13.57
CA GLY A 226 -14.35 19.84 -13.69
C GLY A 226 -13.68 20.13 -15.02
N GLY A 227 -12.52 20.78 -15.01
CA GLY A 227 -11.81 21.33 -16.16
C GLY A 227 -11.14 20.34 -17.11
N GLY A 228 -11.37 19.04 -16.97
CA GLY A 228 -10.92 18.01 -17.92
C GLY A 228 -9.47 17.53 -17.74
N GLN A 229 -8.76 17.97 -16.69
CA GLN A 229 -7.42 17.46 -16.38
C GLN A 229 -7.44 15.95 -16.17
N GLU A 230 -6.28 15.31 -16.28
CA GLU A 230 -6.16 13.85 -16.25
C GLU A 230 -7.18 13.18 -17.21
N LYS A 231 -7.31 13.71 -18.41
CA LYS A 231 -8.25 13.23 -19.46
C LYS A 231 -9.71 13.14 -18.99
N GLY A 232 -10.11 14.04 -18.08
CA GLY A 232 -11.45 14.09 -17.52
C GLY A 232 -11.74 13.06 -16.44
N LEU A 233 -10.80 12.19 -16.09
CA LEU A 233 -10.99 11.22 -15.01
C LEU A 233 -10.82 11.85 -13.63
N ARG A 234 -9.90 12.82 -13.49
CA ARG A 234 -9.62 13.53 -12.26
C ARG A 234 -9.31 15.00 -12.57
N SER A 235 -10.34 15.82 -12.55
CA SER A 235 -10.21 17.24 -12.85
C SER A 235 -9.57 18.04 -11.71
N GLY A 236 -9.10 19.24 -12.00
CA GLY A 236 -8.42 20.17 -11.08
C GLY A 236 -6.98 20.43 -11.51
N THR A 237 -6.49 21.65 -11.29
CA THR A 237 -5.12 22.04 -11.63
C THR A 237 -4.12 21.05 -11.07
N GLU A 238 -3.20 20.61 -11.89
CA GLU A 238 -2.20 19.59 -11.58
C GLU A 238 -1.23 20.10 -10.49
N ASN A 239 -0.96 19.24 -9.50
CA ASN A 239 0.05 19.49 -8.49
C ASN A 239 1.46 19.27 -9.08
N VAL A 240 1.93 20.24 -9.88
CA VAL A 240 3.21 20.15 -10.62
C VAL A 240 4.36 19.71 -9.71
N PRO A 241 4.63 20.38 -8.56
CA PRO A 241 5.72 19.98 -7.69
C PRO A 241 5.59 18.54 -7.18
N GLY A 242 4.39 18.15 -6.81
CA GLY A 242 4.11 16.78 -6.35
C GLY A 242 4.29 15.74 -7.46
N ILE A 243 3.84 16.03 -8.69
CA ILE A 243 3.97 15.15 -9.86
C ILE A 243 5.44 14.96 -10.23
N LEU A 244 6.22 16.02 -10.31
CA LEU A 244 7.64 15.93 -10.64
C LEU A 244 8.43 15.18 -9.55
N GLY A 245 8.13 15.44 -8.28
CA GLY A 245 8.68 14.67 -7.15
C GLY A 245 8.31 13.20 -7.21
N PHE A 246 7.06 12.86 -7.54
CA PHE A 246 6.63 11.48 -7.69
C PHE A 246 7.29 10.77 -8.88
N GLY A 247 7.38 11.44 -10.03
CA GLY A 247 8.10 10.92 -11.19
C GLY A 247 9.57 10.62 -10.88
N LYS A 248 10.24 11.50 -10.12
CA LYS A 248 11.61 11.28 -9.65
C LYS A 248 11.70 10.10 -8.67
N ALA A 249 10.78 9.99 -7.73
CA ALA A 249 10.73 8.85 -6.80
C ALA A 249 10.57 7.51 -7.53
N CYS A 250 9.74 7.47 -8.58
CA CYS A 250 9.56 6.28 -9.43
C CYS A 250 10.82 5.94 -10.23
N GLU A 251 11.49 6.94 -10.80
CA GLU A 251 12.78 6.79 -11.51
C GLU A 251 13.83 6.14 -10.60
N LEU A 252 14.03 6.71 -9.41
CA LEU A 252 14.99 6.22 -8.42
C LEU A 252 14.63 4.83 -7.92
N THR A 253 13.34 4.59 -7.67
CA THR A 253 12.86 3.27 -7.23
C THR A 253 13.12 2.22 -8.29
N LYS A 254 12.83 2.49 -9.57
CA LYS A 254 13.11 1.56 -10.67
C LYS A 254 14.60 1.29 -10.84
N ARG A 255 15.42 2.34 -10.81
CA ARG A 255 16.87 2.23 -10.92
C ARG A 255 17.48 1.32 -9.84
N ASP A 256 17.02 1.47 -8.61
CA ASP A 256 17.63 0.84 -7.43
C ASP A 256 16.85 -0.36 -6.89
N LEU A 257 15.79 -0.84 -7.58
CA LEU A 257 14.85 -1.83 -7.04
C LEU A 257 15.54 -3.10 -6.54
N GLU A 258 16.35 -3.73 -7.36
CA GLU A 258 17.06 -4.98 -7.00
C GLU A 258 17.97 -4.79 -5.78
N LYS A 259 18.70 -3.67 -5.72
CA LYS A 259 19.55 -3.32 -4.59
C LYS A 259 18.73 -3.15 -3.31
N ARG A 260 17.57 -2.46 -3.40
CA ARG A 260 16.66 -2.26 -2.26
C ARG A 260 16.07 -3.57 -1.77
N LEU A 261 15.67 -4.46 -2.67
CA LEU A 261 15.12 -5.78 -2.33
C LEU A 261 16.18 -6.66 -1.65
N SER A 262 17.39 -6.71 -2.20
CA SER A 262 18.51 -7.47 -1.60
C SER A 262 18.86 -6.95 -0.21
N HIS A 263 18.93 -5.62 -0.03
CA HIS A 263 19.19 -4.98 1.25
C HIS A 263 18.09 -5.30 2.28
N ALA A 264 16.81 -5.15 1.90
CA ALA A 264 15.68 -5.45 2.79
C ALA A 264 15.70 -6.91 3.24
N LYS A 265 16.00 -7.85 2.34
CA LYS A 265 16.14 -9.28 2.65
C LYS A 265 17.25 -9.52 3.68
N GLU A 266 18.40 -8.87 3.51
CA GLU A 266 19.53 -8.97 4.45
C GLU A 266 19.16 -8.43 5.82
N ILE A 267 18.53 -7.24 5.89
CA ILE A 267 18.11 -6.60 7.15
C ILE A 267 17.02 -7.41 7.84
N LYS A 268 16.03 -7.93 7.11
CA LYS A 268 14.99 -8.81 7.68
C LYS A 268 15.59 -10.07 8.27
N ALA A 269 16.46 -10.76 7.52
CA ALA A 269 17.12 -11.97 8.01
C ALA A 269 17.96 -11.68 9.28
N TYR A 270 18.66 -10.56 9.32
CA TYR A 270 19.43 -10.12 10.48
C TYR A 270 18.53 -9.84 11.69
N LEU A 271 17.44 -9.10 11.50
CA LEU A 271 16.45 -8.85 12.55
C LEU A 271 15.85 -10.14 13.11
N LEU A 272 15.39 -11.04 12.24
CA LEU A 272 14.78 -12.31 12.68
C LEU A 272 15.75 -13.16 13.46
N LYS A 273 17.02 -13.27 13.04
CA LYS A 273 18.08 -13.95 13.77
C LYS A 273 18.31 -13.36 15.16
N LYS A 274 18.38 -12.04 15.28
CA LYS A 274 18.55 -11.35 16.56
C LYS A 274 17.38 -11.57 17.52
N LEU A 275 16.17 -11.61 16.99
CA LEU A 275 14.96 -11.91 17.78
C LEU A 275 14.99 -13.37 18.27
N GLU A 276 15.32 -14.33 17.40
CA GLU A 276 15.43 -15.76 17.75
C GLU A 276 16.47 -16.01 18.84
N GLU A 277 17.61 -15.33 18.77
CA GLU A 277 18.70 -15.50 19.74
C GLU A 277 18.41 -14.90 21.12
N ASN A 278 17.51 -13.91 21.23
CA ASN A 278 17.42 -13.05 22.41
C ASN A 278 16.01 -12.84 22.98
N LEU A 279 14.94 -13.09 22.22
CA LEU A 279 13.56 -12.84 22.67
C LEU A 279 12.83 -14.15 22.96
N GLU A 280 12.13 -14.21 24.09
CA GLU A 280 11.27 -15.35 24.47
C GLU A 280 9.79 -14.96 24.39
N ASP A 281 8.91 -15.97 24.29
CA ASP A 281 7.45 -15.79 24.32
C ASP A 281 6.94 -14.82 23.24
N TYR A 282 7.32 -15.06 21.99
CA TYR A 282 6.91 -14.26 20.84
C TYR A 282 6.41 -15.13 19.67
N LYS A 283 5.76 -14.49 18.70
CA LYS A 283 5.35 -15.09 17.43
C LYS A 283 5.61 -14.10 16.30
N ILE A 284 6.23 -14.56 15.22
CA ILE A 284 6.28 -13.83 13.94
C ILE A 284 5.00 -14.13 13.18
N ASN A 285 4.20 -13.10 12.87
CA ASN A 285 2.97 -13.24 12.09
C ASN A 285 3.21 -13.08 10.58
N THR A 286 4.33 -12.45 10.20
CA THR A 286 4.74 -12.30 8.80
C THR A 286 5.05 -13.67 8.21
N PRO A 287 4.35 -14.11 7.14
CA PRO A 287 4.58 -15.42 6.54
C PRO A 287 5.85 -15.44 5.69
N GLU A 288 6.26 -16.64 5.27
CA GLU A 288 7.40 -16.82 4.37
C GLU A 288 7.16 -16.11 3.02
N ASN A 289 5.95 -16.25 2.46
CA ASN A 289 5.53 -15.53 1.24
C ASN A 289 5.15 -14.07 1.55
N SER A 290 6.12 -13.25 1.86
CA SER A 290 5.93 -11.84 2.23
C SER A 290 7.00 -10.94 1.63
N THR A 291 6.74 -9.63 1.64
CA THR A 291 7.79 -8.65 1.36
C THR A 291 8.83 -8.61 2.48
N ASP A 292 10.07 -8.33 2.13
CA ASP A 292 11.17 -8.25 3.11
C ASP A 292 11.22 -6.92 3.89
N PHE A 293 10.33 -5.98 3.57
CA PHE A 293 10.27 -4.68 4.24
C PHE A 293 9.38 -4.66 5.50
N ILE A 294 8.61 -5.71 5.76
CA ILE A 294 7.60 -5.74 6.84
C ILE A 294 7.83 -6.96 7.72
N VAL A 295 7.86 -6.74 9.04
CA VAL A 295 7.83 -7.79 10.05
C VAL A 295 6.73 -7.45 11.06
N SER A 296 5.75 -8.35 11.19
CA SER A 296 4.71 -8.32 12.23
C SER A 296 5.13 -9.25 13.36
N LEU A 297 5.37 -8.70 14.53
CA LEU A 297 5.88 -9.40 15.71
C LEU A 297 4.89 -9.24 16.86
N SER A 298 4.41 -10.37 17.38
CA SER A 298 3.60 -10.44 18.59
C SER A 298 4.45 -10.91 19.77
N ILE A 299 4.37 -10.20 20.89
CA ILE A 299 5.13 -10.49 22.12
C ILE A 299 4.10 -10.73 23.23
N LEU A 300 4.21 -11.86 23.95
CA LEU A 300 3.31 -12.18 25.04
C LEU A 300 3.57 -11.33 26.27
N ASP A 301 2.51 -11.12 27.06
CA ASP A 301 2.51 -10.45 28.34
C ASP A 301 3.02 -9.01 28.30
N ILE A 302 2.73 -8.31 27.17
CA ILE A 302 2.95 -6.87 27.02
C ILE A 302 1.77 -6.23 26.30
N ARG A 303 1.66 -4.91 26.39
CA ARG A 303 0.81 -4.07 25.54
C ARG A 303 1.68 -3.34 24.52
N ALA A 304 1.39 -3.52 23.24
CA ALA A 304 2.17 -2.93 22.15
C ALA A 304 2.25 -1.39 22.23
N GLU A 305 1.16 -0.73 22.67
CA GLU A 305 1.11 0.72 22.83
C GLU A 305 2.08 1.21 23.94
N VAL A 306 2.18 0.47 25.05
CA VAL A 306 3.13 0.79 26.13
C VAL A 306 4.56 0.64 25.61
N LEU A 307 4.88 -0.47 24.92
CA LEU A 307 6.20 -0.69 24.33
C LEU A 307 6.56 0.40 23.31
N LEU A 308 5.60 0.82 22.46
CA LEU A 308 5.80 1.90 21.49
C LEU A 308 6.27 3.19 22.20
N HIS A 309 5.60 3.61 23.29
CA HIS A 309 5.99 4.82 24.02
C HIS A 309 7.34 4.71 24.73
N TYR A 310 7.70 3.52 25.22
CA TYR A 310 9.05 3.30 25.76
C TYR A 310 10.13 3.44 24.70
N LEU A 311 9.91 2.86 23.49
CA LEU A 311 10.84 2.97 22.37
C LEU A 311 10.93 4.40 21.82
N GLU A 312 9.79 5.12 21.74
CA GLU A 312 9.73 6.53 21.35
C GLU A 312 10.60 7.42 22.25
N GLY A 313 10.67 7.12 23.56
CA GLY A 313 11.56 7.81 24.49
C GLY A 313 13.06 7.72 24.15
N ASP A 314 13.45 6.69 23.40
CA ASP A 314 14.81 6.51 22.85
C ASP A 314 14.89 6.89 21.34
N GLU A 315 13.92 7.64 20.81
CA GLU A 315 13.81 8.04 19.39
C GLU A 315 13.77 6.84 18.43
N ILE A 316 13.15 5.72 18.84
CA ILE A 316 12.91 4.55 18.00
C ILE A 316 11.42 4.48 17.66
N TYR A 317 11.08 4.62 16.38
CA TYR A 317 9.70 4.72 15.92
C TYR A 317 9.27 3.46 15.19
N ILE A 318 8.26 2.78 15.74
CA ILE A 318 7.60 1.59 15.20
C ILE A 318 6.10 1.86 15.10
N SER A 319 5.31 0.90 14.61
CA SER A 319 3.85 0.95 14.62
C SER A 319 3.26 -0.20 15.42
N THR A 320 2.05 -0.02 15.94
CA THR A 320 1.25 -1.12 16.49
C THR A 320 0.22 -1.58 15.45
N ALA A 321 -0.26 -2.81 15.54
CA ALA A 321 -1.33 -3.30 14.67
C ALA A 321 -2.66 -2.54 14.85
N SER A 322 -2.85 -1.89 16.01
CA SER A 322 -4.02 -1.08 16.35
C SER A 322 -3.96 0.38 15.85
N ALA A 323 -2.80 0.85 15.36
CA ALA A 323 -2.57 2.26 15.05
C ALA A 323 -3.38 2.81 13.85
N CYS A 324 -4.02 1.96 13.05
CA CYS A 324 -4.82 2.39 11.88
C CYS A 324 -6.26 2.82 12.22
N THR A 325 -6.69 2.71 13.48
CA THR A 325 -8.02 3.18 13.92
C THR A 325 -7.88 4.37 14.85
N SER A 326 -8.17 5.56 14.35
CA SER A 326 -8.05 6.86 15.03
C SER A 326 -8.90 7.01 16.33
N ASN A 327 -9.59 5.98 16.78
CA ASN A 327 -10.48 5.99 17.94
C ASN A 327 -10.19 4.91 19.01
N GLY A 328 -8.96 4.43 19.13
CA GLY A 328 -8.37 3.98 20.41
C GLY A 328 -8.86 2.69 21.08
N THR A 329 -9.76 1.86 20.53
CA THR A 329 -10.24 0.65 21.22
C THR A 329 -10.52 -0.57 20.35
N HIS A 330 -10.22 -0.54 19.06
CA HIS A 330 -10.53 -1.66 18.17
C HIS A 330 -9.29 -2.51 17.90
N LYS A 331 -9.40 -3.81 18.23
CA LYS A 331 -8.43 -4.85 17.83
C LYS A 331 -8.29 -4.87 16.31
N SER A 332 -7.08 -5.08 15.80
CA SER A 332 -6.84 -5.21 14.35
C SER A 332 -7.76 -6.26 13.74
N THR A 333 -8.54 -5.86 12.74
CA THR A 333 -9.39 -6.77 11.96
C THR A 333 -8.55 -7.82 11.26
N THR A 334 -7.37 -7.46 10.81
CA THR A 334 -6.37 -8.35 10.21
C THR A 334 -5.95 -9.47 11.15
N LEU A 335 -5.52 -9.13 12.37
CA LEU A 335 -5.05 -10.14 13.34
C LEU A 335 -6.18 -11.09 13.74
N LYS A 336 -7.41 -10.59 13.81
CA LYS A 336 -8.59 -11.42 14.01
C LYS A 336 -8.86 -12.34 12.82
N ALA A 337 -8.77 -11.82 11.60
CA ALA A 337 -9.01 -12.59 10.37
C ALA A 337 -8.04 -13.77 10.20
N ILE A 338 -6.78 -13.60 10.60
CA ILE A 338 -5.77 -14.69 10.59
C ILE A 338 -5.87 -15.63 11.81
N GLY A 339 -6.88 -15.46 12.67
CA GLY A 339 -7.11 -16.33 13.84
C GLY A 339 -6.10 -16.12 14.98
N LEU A 340 -5.42 -14.97 15.06
CA LEU A 340 -4.48 -14.69 16.15
C LEU A 340 -5.23 -14.47 17.46
N SER A 341 -4.79 -15.17 18.53
CA SER A 341 -5.40 -15.04 19.85
C SER A 341 -5.22 -13.62 20.43
N ASP A 342 -6.16 -13.21 21.30
CA ASP A 342 -6.14 -11.89 21.95
C ASP A 342 -4.81 -11.62 22.68
N LYS A 343 -4.25 -12.63 23.34
CA LYS A 343 -2.96 -12.50 24.05
C LYS A 343 -1.82 -12.06 23.15
N TYR A 344 -1.75 -12.62 21.94
CA TYR A 344 -0.75 -12.21 20.95
C TYR A 344 -1.09 -10.87 20.30
N SER A 345 -2.38 -10.63 20.03
CA SER A 345 -2.84 -9.41 19.37
C SER A 345 -2.51 -8.15 20.17
N GLU A 346 -2.64 -8.19 21.52
CA GLU A 346 -2.35 -7.06 22.41
C GLU A 346 -0.88 -6.61 22.37
N GLY A 347 0.03 -7.56 22.17
CA GLY A 347 1.47 -7.29 22.09
C GLY A 347 2.01 -7.23 20.67
N THR A 348 1.15 -7.01 19.65
CA THR A 348 1.60 -7.02 18.24
C THR A 348 2.11 -5.67 17.81
N ILE A 349 3.38 -5.63 17.38
CA ILE A 349 4.04 -4.49 16.75
C ILE A 349 4.35 -4.79 15.29
N ARG A 350 4.45 -3.72 14.49
CA ARG A 350 4.89 -3.79 13.11
C ARG A 350 6.20 -3.03 12.94
N ILE A 351 7.19 -3.71 12.39
CA ILE A 351 8.53 -3.20 12.09
C ILE A 351 8.65 -3.08 10.57
N CYS A 352 8.85 -1.87 10.08
CA CYS A 352 8.97 -1.61 8.63
C CYS A 352 10.30 -0.94 8.32
N THR A 353 11.20 -1.70 7.71
CA THR A 353 12.52 -1.22 7.33
C THR A 353 12.49 -0.36 6.06
N SER A 354 13.60 0.31 5.77
CA SER A 354 13.79 1.15 4.58
C SER A 354 15.06 0.76 3.83
N LYS A 355 15.31 1.44 2.72
CA LYS A 355 16.58 1.34 1.98
C LYS A 355 17.80 1.85 2.78
N ASP A 356 17.55 2.60 3.84
CA ASP A 356 18.59 3.27 4.65
C ASP A 356 18.73 2.63 6.05
N THR A 357 17.91 1.64 6.42
CA THR A 357 17.99 0.91 7.69
C THR A 357 19.29 0.09 7.75
N THR A 358 20.08 0.27 8.81
CA THR A 358 21.36 -0.43 8.99
C THR A 358 21.27 -1.61 9.98
N LYS A 359 22.30 -2.45 10.02
CA LYS A 359 22.41 -3.51 11.08
C LYS A 359 22.59 -2.90 12.46
N GLU A 360 23.29 -1.79 12.55
CA GLU A 360 23.46 -1.02 13.79
C GLU A 360 22.13 -0.49 14.31
N ASP A 361 21.23 -0.03 13.42
CA ASP A 361 19.87 0.36 13.82
C ASP A 361 19.10 -0.84 14.40
N ILE A 362 19.25 -2.02 13.80
CA ILE A 362 18.63 -3.27 14.28
C ILE A 362 19.21 -3.71 15.63
N ASP A 363 20.54 -3.62 15.82
CA ASP A 363 21.17 -3.97 17.10
C ASP A 363 20.64 -3.08 18.23
N ILE A 364 20.60 -1.75 18.01
CA ILE A 364 20.08 -0.80 19.00
C ILE A 364 18.59 -1.05 19.26
N PHE A 365 17.80 -1.28 18.20
CA PHE A 365 16.38 -1.58 18.32
C PHE A 365 16.15 -2.84 19.17
N VAL A 366 16.85 -3.94 18.90
CA VAL A 366 16.67 -5.21 19.61
C VAL A 366 17.12 -5.08 21.06
N GLU A 367 18.24 -4.41 21.36
CA GLU A 367 18.69 -4.12 22.73
C GLU A 367 17.60 -3.40 23.54
N LYS A 368 17.03 -2.33 22.98
CA LYS A 368 15.99 -1.54 23.65
C LYS A 368 14.67 -2.30 23.76
N LEU A 369 14.30 -3.06 22.72
CA LEU A 369 13.14 -3.94 22.72
C LEU A 369 13.21 -4.90 23.91
N LEU A 370 14.31 -5.63 24.07
CA LEU A 370 14.50 -6.61 25.14
C LEU A 370 14.45 -5.96 26.53
N LYS A 371 15.11 -4.81 26.69
CA LYS A 371 15.07 -4.04 27.93
C LYS A 371 13.62 -3.74 28.31
N TYR A 372 12.87 -3.12 27.42
CA TYR A 372 11.52 -2.65 27.72
C TYR A 372 10.48 -3.78 27.83
N VAL A 373 10.60 -4.84 27.04
CA VAL A 373 9.77 -6.05 27.20
C VAL A 373 9.95 -6.62 28.62
N ASN A 374 11.17 -6.73 29.12
CA ASN A 374 11.45 -7.21 30.46
C ASN A 374 10.91 -6.28 31.56
N GLU A 375 10.99 -4.97 31.38
CA GLU A 375 10.43 -3.98 32.31
C GLU A 375 8.90 -4.07 32.36
N ILE A 376 8.23 -4.09 31.19
CA ILE A 376 6.76 -4.16 31.09
C ILE A 376 6.24 -5.46 31.70
N ARG A 377 6.88 -6.61 31.40
CA ARG A 377 6.50 -7.91 31.97
C ARG A 377 6.58 -7.94 33.50
N LYS A 378 7.54 -7.22 34.12
CA LYS A 378 7.65 -7.10 35.59
C LYS A 378 6.50 -6.31 36.20
N ILE A 379 5.96 -5.34 35.47
CA ILE A 379 4.85 -4.49 35.92
C ILE A 379 3.51 -5.20 35.75
N MET A 380 3.38 -6.05 34.74
CA MET A 380 2.12 -6.75 34.42
C MET A 380 1.93 -8.06 35.19
N ARG A 381 2.99 -8.58 35.83
CA ARG A 381 2.95 -9.72 36.77
C ARG A 381 2.65 -9.25 38.19
#